data_19c1981a801348c83ac36feefe5b252c
#
_entry.id   19c1981a801348c83ac36feefe5b252c
#
_cell.length_a   1.000
_cell.length_b   1.000
_cell.length_c   1.000
_cell.angle_alpha   90.00
_cell.angle_beta   90.00
_cell.angle_gamma   90.00
#
_symmetry.space_group_name_H-M   'P 1'
#
loop_
_entity.id
_entity.type
_entity.pdbx_description
1 polymer ?
#
loop_
_entity_poly.entity_id
_entity_poly.type
_entity_poly.pdbx_seq_one_letter_code
_entity_poly.pdbx_strand_id
1 'polypeptide(L)'
;GGNNVSLPGDDKELFNLADLYYVTENYFEMMEIPIIEGRTFNPALRRNEEVMVSRRFAEQLRLTAGWSESEPIVGKSIRISEHTTGNKTLTICGIYENFRVGSIAYEDPRGTAYFYHPTCAGYLLIRFNGITPEKIAKAEAVLTSLFPDKELRLYSYADEMRGLYKDTRKFRDSILIGGLVTL
;
A
#
# COMPACT_ATOMS: atom_id res chain seq x y z
N GLY A 1 -3.13 -18.25 -2.02
CA GLY A 1 -2.98 -18.26 -0.67
C GLY A 1 -3.20 -17.01 0.08
N GLY A 2 -3.46 -16.93 1.13
CA GLY A 2 -3.42 -16.51 2.42
C GLY A 2 -3.35 -15.02 2.74
N ASN A 3 -4.32 -14.21 2.42
CA ASN A 3 -4.50 -12.87 2.98
C ASN A 3 -5.83 -12.82 3.75
N ASN A 4 -6.10 -13.88 4.52
CA ASN A 4 -7.37 -14.04 5.21
C ASN A 4 -7.38 -13.22 6.50
N VAL A 5 -8.49 -12.55 6.76
CA VAL A 5 -8.74 -11.82 8.00
C VAL A 5 -9.66 -12.65 8.89
N SER A 6 -9.31 -12.75 10.18
CA SER A 6 -10.12 -13.39 11.22
C SER A 6 -10.05 -12.62 12.54
N LEU A 7 -10.93 -12.92 13.46
CA LEU A 7 -10.87 -12.40 14.83
C LEU A 7 -9.95 -13.27 15.71
N PRO A 8 -9.30 -12.68 16.72
CA PRO A 8 -8.53 -13.45 17.70
C PRO A 8 -9.38 -14.50 18.40
N GLY A 9 -8.87 -15.75 18.44
CA GLY A 9 -9.60 -16.86 19.06
C GLY A 9 -10.66 -17.52 18.18
N ASP A 10 -10.91 -16.99 16.98
CA ASP A 10 -11.81 -17.58 16.00
C ASP A 10 -11.00 -17.86 14.71
N ASP A 11 -11.04 -19.09 14.22
CA ASP A 11 -10.39 -19.48 12.98
C ASP A 11 -11.27 -19.27 11.74
N LYS A 12 -12.49 -18.79 11.96
CA LYS A 12 -13.40 -18.44 10.87
C LYS A 12 -12.83 -17.26 10.08
N GLU A 13 -12.63 -17.49 8.79
CA GLU A 13 -12.29 -16.42 7.85
C GLU A 13 -13.47 -15.47 7.69
N LEU A 14 -13.23 -14.17 7.85
CA LEU A 14 -14.22 -13.12 7.59
C LEU A 14 -14.18 -12.69 6.13
N PHE A 15 -12.99 -12.38 5.62
CA PHE A 15 -12.77 -11.99 4.23
C PHE A 15 -11.29 -12.03 3.87
N ASN A 16 -11.00 -11.83 2.56
CA ASN A 16 -9.65 -11.74 2.02
C ASN A 16 -9.28 -10.30 1.65
N LEU A 17 -8.03 -9.94 1.90
CA LEU A 17 -7.45 -8.68 1.43
C LEU A 17 -7.11 -8.71 -0.05
N ALA A 18 -7.05 -7.53 -0.67
CA ALA A 18 -6.47 -7.35 -1.99
C ALA A 18 -4.95 -7.51 -1.93
N ASP A 19 -4.31 -6.69 -1.10
CA ASP A 19 -2.86 -6.61 -0.96
C ASP A 19 -2.41 -6.29 0.46
N LEU A 20 -1.17 -6.69 0.76
CA LEU A 20 -0.44 -6.40 1.97
C LEU A 20 0.83 -5.63 1.62
N TYR A 21 1.16 -4.61 2.42
CA TYR A 21 2.35 -3.81 2.21
C TYR A 21 3.15 -3.65 3.50
N TYR A 22 4.48 -3.60 3.38
CA TYR A 22 5.40 -3.36 4.48
C TYR A 22 6.04 -2.00 4.29
N VAL A 23 5.91 -1.15 5.30
CA VAL A 23 6.36 0.24 5.21
C VAL A 23 7.03 0.70 6.50
N THR A 24 7.70 1.85 6.43
CA THR A 24 8.22 2.58 7.58
C THR A 24 7.18 3.60 8.08
N GLU A 25 7.45 4.21 9.24
CA GLU A 25 6.53 5.12 9.94
C GLU A 25 6.12 6.37 9.14
N ASN A 26 7.00 6.86 8.27
CA ASN A 26 6.78 8.09 7.50
C ASN A 26 6.14 7.87 6.12
N TYR A 27 5.79 6.62 5.78
CA TYR A 27 5.26 6.30 4.44
C TYR A 27 3.99 7.09 4.10
N PHE A 28 3.03 7.13 5.02
CA PHE A 28 1.74 7.79 4.78
C PHE A 28 1.89 9.30 4.61
N GLU A 29 2.74 9.94 5.42
CA GLU A 29 3.05 11.36 5.31
C GLU A 29 3.75 11.66 3.98
N MET A 30 4.77 10.87 3.62
CA MET A 30 5.54 11.05 2.40
C MET A 30 4.68 10.89 1.15
N MET A 31 3.75 9.94 1.16
CA MET A 31 2.83 9.66 0.05
C MET A 31 1.57 10.55 0.09
N GLU A 32 1.44 11.43 1.09
CA GLU A 32 0.26 12.30 1.29
C GLU A 32 -1.06 11.51 1.37
N ILE A 33 -1.02 10.31 1.97
CA ILE A 33 -2.21 9.49 2.15
C ILE A 33 -2.94 9.95 3.42
N PRO A 34 -4.18 10.44 3.32
CA PRO A 34 -4.91 10.93 4.47
C PRO A 34 -5.23 9.81 5.47
N ILE A 35 -4.98 10.08 6.75
CA ILE A 35 -5.44 9.26 7.86
C ILE A 35 -6.79 9.80 8.30
N ILE A 36 -7.82 8.96 8.28
CA ILE A 36 -9.21 9.36 8.57
C ILE A 36 -9.64 9.02 9.99
N GLU A 37 -8.98 8.04 10.62
CA GLU A 37 -9.22 7.67 12.01
C GLU A 37 -7.93 7.10 12.61
N GLY A 38 -7.69 7.38 13.91
CA GLY A 38 -6.52 6.87 14.63
C GLY A 38 -5.23 7.60 14.27
N ARG A 39 -4.14 6.86 14.10
CA ARG A 39 -2.79 7.38 13.86
C ARG A 39 -1.98 6.46 12.94
N THR A 40 -0.86 6.96 12.47
CA THR A 40 0.17 6.14 11.82
C THR A 40 0.93 5.29 12.84
N PHE A 41 1.85 4.45 12.36
CA PHE A 41 2.71 3.63 13.20
C PHE A 41 3.53 4.46 14.19
N ASN A 42 3.72 3.91 15.38
CA ASN A 42 4.59 4.49 16.39
C ASN A 42 5.89 3.68 16.50
N PRO A 43 7.01 4.18 15.94
CA PRO A 43 8.29 3.46 15.93
C PRO A 43 8.85 3.21 17.34
N ALA A 44 8.46 4.01 18.33
CA ALA A 44 8.89 3.84 19.72
C ALA A 44 8.34 2.57 20.35
N LEU A 45 7.20 2.07 19.87
CA LEU A 45 6.60 0.85 20.38
C LEU A 45 7.33 -0.42 19.90
N ARG A 46 8.17 -0.32 18.87
CA ARG A 46 8.94 -1.43 18.26
C ARG A 46 8.14 -2.72 18.04
N ARG A 47 6.81 -2.59 17.86
CA ARG A 47 5.90 -3.72 17.78
C ARG A 47 5.42 -3.90 16.36
N ASN A 48 5.78 -5.03 15.75
CA ASN A 48 5.15 -5.51 14.52
C ASN A 48 3.74 -6.08 14.81
N GLU A 49 3.03 -5.45 15.72
CA GLU A 49 1.70 -5.85 16.20
C GLU A 49 0.63 -4.82 15.82
N GLU A 50 1.05 -3.75 15.14
CA GLU A 50 0.13 -2.73 14.64
C GLU A 50 -0.11 -2.91 13.14
N VAL A 51 -1.34 -2.63 12.73
CA VAL A 51 -1.74 -2.63 11.33
C VAL A 51 -2.55 -1.38 11.01
N MET A 52 -2.27 -0.78 9.87
CA MET A 52 -3.11 0.26 9.28
C MET A 52 -3.95 -0.36 8.18
N VAL A 53 -5.22 0.02 8.12
CA VAL A 53 -6.18 -0.57 7.20
C VAL A 53 -6.85 0.51 6.35
N SER A 54 -7.24 0.16 5.13
CA SER A 54 -7.98 1.07 4.27
C SER A 54 -9.42 1.27 4.78
N ARG A 55 -10.08 2.35 4.35
CA ARG A 55 -11.52 2.56 4.60
C ARG A 55 -12.34 1.34 4.20
N ARG A 56 -12.12 0.79 3.00
CA ARG A 56 -12.80 -0.42 2.53
C ARG A 56 -12.61 -1.62 3.46
N PHE A 57 -11.41 -1.81 3.96
CA PHE A 57 -11.13 -2.86 4.94
C PHE A 57 -11.99 -2.67 6.19
N ALA A 58 -12.00 -1.45 6.75
CA ALA A 58 -12.76 -1.14 7.96
C ALA A 58 -14.26 -1.35 7.78
N GLU A 59 -14.80 -0.93 6.64
CA GLU A 59 -16.20 -1.15 6.27
C GLU A 59 -16.52 -2.64 6.14
N GLN A 60 -15.67 -3.41 5.47
CA GLN A 60 -15.84 -4.84 5.29
C GLN A 60 -15.72 -5.61 6.60
N LEU A 61 -14.77 -5.22 7.46
CA LEU A 61 -14.60 -5.81 8.79
C LEU A 61 -15.83 -5.56 9.65
N ARG A 62 -16.35 -4.34 9.68
CA ARG A 62 -17.56 -3.98 10.43
C ARG A 62 -18.75 -4.83 9.98
N LEU A 63 -18.95 -4.94 8.67
CA LEU A 63 -20.04 -5.70 8.09
C LEU A 63 -19.94 -7.22 8.41
N THR A 64 -18.76 -7.80 8.24
CA THR A 64 -18.56 -9.26 8.39
C THR A 64 -18.45 -9.71 9.85
N ALA A 65 -17.95 -8.84 10.73
CA ALA A 65 -17.92 -9.09 12.17
C ALA A 65 -19.26 -8.77 12.87
N GLY A 66 -20.23 -8.18 12.17
CA GLY A 66 -21.53 -7.80 12.73
C GLY A 66 -21.46 -6.63 13.71
N TRP A 67 -20.46 -5.75 13.57
CA TRP A 67 -20.31 -4.59 14.45
C TRP A 67 -21.16 -3.42 13.99
N SER A 68 -21.67 -2.62 14.94
CA SER A 68 -22.47 -1.44 14.64
C SER A 68 -21.63 -0.33 13.99
N GLU A 69 -22.27 0.60 13.28
CA GLU A 69 -21.58 1.75 12.67
C GLU A 69 -20.89 2.66 13.70
N SER A 70 -21.45 2.74 14.91
CA SER A 70 -20.90 3.54 16.00
C SER A 70 -19.73 2.86 16.73
N GLU A 71 -19.50 1.58 16.49
CA GLU A 71 -18.44 0.85 17.16
C GLU A 71 -17.07 1.21 16.56
N PRO A 72 -16.07 1.62 17.37
CA PRO A 72 -14.76 2.01 16.86
C PRO A 72 -14.03 0.79 16.26
N ILE A 73 -13.40 0.99 15.11
CA ILE A 73 -12.53 -0.01 14.47
C ILE A 73 -11.09 0.12 14.98
N VAL A 74 -10.62 1.36 15.16
CA VAL A 74 -9.29 1.61 15.75
C VAL A 74 -9.25 1.07 17.17
N GLY A 75 -8.17 0.35 17.48
CA GLY A 75 -7.99 -0.36 18.75
C GLY A 75 -8.50 -1.80 18.75
N LYS A 76 -9.29 -2.22 17.75
CA LYS A 76 -9.70 -3.62 17.62
C LYS A 76 -8.52 -4.51 17.23
N SER A 77 -8.57 -5.75 17.71
CA SER A 77 -7.58 -6.77 17.38
C SER A 77 -8.12 -7.70 16.30
N ILE A 78 -7.25 -8.00 15.35
CA ILE A 78 -7.51 -8.94 14.23
C ILE A 78 -6.33 -9.87 14.04
N ARG A 79 -6.52 -10.92 13.25
CA ARG A 79 -5.44 -11.73 12.68
C ARG A 79 -5.50 -11.65 11.17
N ILE A 80 -4.34 -11.56 10.55
CA ILE A 80 -4.19 -11.64 9.10
C ILE A 80 -3.21 -12.78 8.82
N SER A 81 -3.62 -13.74 7.99
CA SER A 81 -2.76 -14.86 7.59
C SER A 81 -1.74 -14.36 6.58
N GLU A 82 -0.55 -14.05 7.06
CA GLU A 82 0.59 -13.69 6.22
C GLU A 82 1.89 -14.24 6.85
N HIS A 83 2.97 -14.31 6.05
CA HIS A 83 4.16 -15.05 6.44
C HIS A 83 5.02 -14.38 7.51
N THR A 84 5.03 -13.05 7.58
CA THR A 84 5.95 -12.31 8.45
C THR A 84 5.44 -12.14 9.86
N THR A 85 4.13 -12.04 10.06
CA THR A 85 3.52 -11.94 11.40
C THR A 85 3.28 -13.30 12.05
N GLY A 86 3.31 -14.40 11.29
CA GLY A 86 3.11 -15.74 11.84
C GLY A 86 1.76 -15.92 12.54
N ASN A 87 0.68 -15.36 11.99
CA ASN A 87 -0.67 -15.37 12.57
C ASN A 87 -0.79 -14.66 13.92
N LYS A 88 0.06 -13.68 14.20
CA LYS A 88 -0.05 -12.88 15.42
C LYS A 88 -1.33 -12.06 15.44
N THR A 89 -1.75 -11.73 16.66
CA THR A 89 -2.80 -10.74 16.87
C THR A 89 -2.24 -9.35 16.58
N LEU A 90 -2.93 -8.62 15.71
CA LEU A 90 -2.60 -7.27 15.27
C LEU A 90 -3.63 -6.29 15.79
N THR A 91 -3.20 -5.13 16.25
CA THR A 91 -4.09 -4.05 16.66
C THR A 91 -4.21 -3.03 15.52
N ILE A 92 -5.41 -2.69 15.13
CA ILE A 92 -5.67 -1.64 14.15
C ILE A 92 -5.32 -0.29 14.79
N CYS A 93 -4.23 0.36 14.35
CA CYS A 93 -3.79 1.64 14.89
C CYS A 93 -4.36 2.85 14.14
N GLY A 94 -4.79 2.66 12.90
CA GLY A 94 -5.40 3.72 12.11
C GLY A 94 -6.06 3.21 10.85
N ILE A 95 -6.92 4.07 10.32
CA ILE A 95 -7.64 3.87 9.05
C ILE A 95 -7.20 4.98 8.10
N TYR A 96 -6.79 4.61 6.91
CA TYR A 96 -6.41 5.56 5.85
C TYR A 96 -7.45 5.59 4.73
N GLU A 97 -7.50 6.73 4.01
CA GLU A 97 -8.40 6.90 2.88
C GLU A 97 -8.04 5.95 1.73
N ASN A 98 -9.06 5.40 1.09
CA ASN A 98 -8.82 4.56 -0.08
C ASN A 98 -8.08 5.34 -1.16
N PHE A 99 -7.03 4.76 -1.68
CA PHE A 99 -6.34 5.26 -2.86
C PHE A 99 -6.10 4.12 -3.84
N ARG A 100 -5.95 4.49 -5.09
CA ARG A 100 -5.76 3.50 -6.13
C ARG A 100 -4.30 3.05 -6.21
N VAL A 101 -4.10 1.75 -6.18
CA VAL A 101 -2.83 1.10 -6.48
C VAL A 101 -2.96 0.38 -7.83
N GLY A 102 -2.04 0.62 -8.75
CA GLY A 102 -2.03 -0.05 -10.05
C GLY A 102 -2.89 0.61 -11.13
N SER A 103 -3.33 -0.18 -12.12
CA SER A 103 -4.01 0.30 -13.33
C SER A 103 -5.42 0.80 -13.06
N ILE A 104 -5.83 1.89 -13.76
CA ILE A 104 -7.24 2.36 -13.76
C ILE A 104 -8.20 1.39 -14.44
N ALA A 105 -7.69 0.48 -15.26
CA ALA A 105 -8.54 -0.47 -15.99
C ALA A 105 -9.13 -1.56 -15.08
N TYR A 106 -8.55 -1.75 -13.90
CA TYR A 106 -9.00 -2.77 -12.96
C TYR A 106 -8.92 -2.22 -11.52
N GLU A 107 -10.05 -2.13 -10.86
CA GLU A 107 -10.13 -1.75 -9.45
C GLU A 107 -10.51 -2.97 -8.60
N ASP A 108 -9.63 -3.37 -7.69
CA ASP A 108 -9.96 -4.40 -6.73
C ASP A 108 -10.87 -3.80 -5.64
N PRO A 109 -12.08 -4.35 -5.43
CA PRO A 109 -13.01 -3.85 -4.43
C PRO A 109 -12.61 -4.21 -3.00
N ARG A 110 -11.63 -5.11 -2.82
CA ARG A 110 -11.19 -5.56 -1.51
C ARG A 110 -10.35 -4.50 -0.80
N GLY A 111 -10.34 -4.58 0.53
CA GLY A 111 -9.51 -3.72 1.36
C GLY A 111 -8.02 -4.08 1.31
N THR A 112 -7.18 -3.16 1.73
CA THR A 112 -5.72 -3.31 1.80
C THR A 112 -5.25 -3.03 3.22
N ALA A 113 -4.08 -3.58 3.59
CA ALA A 113 -3.47 -3.39 4.89
C ALA A 113 -1.97 -3.08 4.77
N TYR A 114 -1.48 -2.24 5.68
CA TYR A 114 -0.07 -1.89 5.81
C TYR A 114 0.48 -2.32 7.15
N PHE A 115 1.69 -2.85 7.13
CA PHE A 115 2.43 -3.31 8.31
C PHE A 115 3.67 -2.46 8.51
N TYR A 116 4.01 -2.17 9.75
CA TYR A 116 5.28 -1.57 10.09
C TYR A 116 6.40 -2.63 10.07
N HIS A 117 7.34 -2.46 9.17
CA HIS A 117 8.48 -3.37 9.09
C HIS A 117 9.76 -2.65 8.62
N PRO A 118 10.50 -2.03 9.55
CA PRO A 118 11.61 -1.15 9.20
C PRO A 118 12.80 -1.86 8.52
N THR A 119 12.88 -3.18 8.63
CA THR A 119 13.98 -3.98 8.05
C THR A 119 13.60 -4.73 6.76
N CYS A 120 12.35 -4.64 6.32
CA CYS A 120 11.85 -5.29 5.09
C CYS A 120 11.83 -4.33 3.89
N ALA A 121 12.71 -3.32 3.89
CA ALA A 121 12.74 -2.31 2.84
C ALA A 121 13.35 -2.87 1.56
N GLY A 122 12.51 -3.15 0.56
CA GLY A 122 12.95 -3.44 -0.81
C GLY A 122 13.14 -2.19 -1.67
N TYR A 123 12.55 -1.06 -1.27
CA TYR A 123 12.58 0.21 -1.98
C TYR A 123 12.82 1.38 -1.03
N LEU A 124 13.63 2.35 -1.47
CA LEU A 124 13.75 3.66 -0.84
C LEU A 124 12.95 4.66 -1.66
N LEU A 125 11.96 5.27 -1.04
CA LEU A 125 11.18 6.34 -1.66
C LEU A 125 11.81 7.69 -1.32
N ILE A 126 12.03 8.53 -2.33
CA ILE A 126 12.60 9.87 -2.17
C ILE A 126 11.63 10.88 -2.80
N ARG A 127 11.22 11.86 -2.03
CA ARG A 127 10.36 12.94 -2.50
C ARG A 127 11.19 14.18 -2.81
N PHE A 128 10.99 14.74 -4.00
CA PHE A 128 11.62 15.99 -4.43
C PHE A 128 10.59 17.10 -4.54
N ASN A 129 10.98 18.29 -4.14
CA ASN A 129 10.26 19.50 -4.50
C ASN A 129 10.65 19.91 -5.94
N GLY A 130 9.92 19.35 -6.91
CA GLY A 130 10.24 19.39 -8.33
C GLY A 130 11.41 18.48 -8.71
N ILE A 131 11.21 17.67 -9.75
CA ILE A 131 12.23 16.76 -10.28
C ILE A 131 13.00 17.46 -11.38
N THR A 132 14.34 17.52 -11.26
CA THR A 132 15.25 17.97 -12.31
C THR A 132 16.38 16.96 -12.48
N PRO A 133 17.03 16.89 -13.67
CA PRO A 133 18.15 15.97 -13.92
C PRO A 133 19.28 16.15 -12.90
N GLU A 134 19.57 17.40 -12.48
CA GLU A 134 20.62 17.71 -11.51
C GLU A 134 20.29 17.15 -10.11
N LYS A 135 19.02 17.22 -9.69
CA LYS A 135 18.57 16.64 -8.41
C LYS A 135 18.66 15.13 -8.42
N ILE A 136 18.31 14.50 -9.54
CA ILE A 136 18.43 13.05 -9.72
C ILE A 136 19.89 12.64 -9.63
N ALA A 137 20.78 13.28 -10.41
CA ALA A 137 22.20 12.97 -10.40
C ALA A 137 22.84 13.17 -9.01
N LYS A 138 22.43 14.22 -8.28
CA LYS A 138 22.88 14.45 -6.91
C LYS A 138 22.43 13.35 -5.95
N ALA A 139 21.17 12.90 -6.06
CA ALA A 139 20.65 11.81 -5.25
C ALA A 139 21.37 10.48 -5.56
N GLU A 140 21.60 10.18 -6.83
CA GLU A 140 22.38 9.01 -7.25
C GLU A 140 23.79 9.03 -6.69
N ALA A 141 24.49 10.15 -6.76
CA ALA A 141 25.83 10.30 -6.20
C ALA A 141 25.86 10.06 -4.68
N VAL A 142 24.90 10.63 -3.95
CA VAL A 142 24.77 10.40 -2.49
C VAL A 142 24.48 8.93 -2.18
N LEU A 143 23.53 8.33 -2.87
CA LEU A 143 23.19 6.92 -2.66
C LEU A 143 24.35 5.99 -2.97
N THR A 144 25.08 6.22 -4.07
CA THR A 144 26.27 5.47 -4.43
C THR A 144 27.37 5.60 -3.37
N SER A 145 27.54 6.79 -2.79
CA SER A 145 28.53 6.99 -1.71
C SER A 145 28.14 6.29 -0.41
N LEU A 146 26.84 6.21 -0.10
CA LEU A 146 26.34 5.54 1.11
C LEU A 146 26.31 4.01 0.98
N PHE A 147 26.13 3.52 -0.24
CA PHE A 147 26.00 2.10 -0.53
C PHE A 147 26.90 1.67 -1.70
N PRO A 148 28.24 1.74 -1.55
CA PRO A 148 29.18 1.53 -2.65
C PRO A 148 29.12 0.11 -3.25
N ASP A 149 28.69 -0.87 -2.46
CA ASP A 149 28.58 -2.27 -2.87
C ASP A 149 27.20 -2.65 -3.43
N LYS A 150 26.30 -1.66 -3.63
CA LYS A 150 24.95 -1.89 -4.14
C LYS A 150 24.78 -1.25 -5.52
N GLU A 151 24.23 -2.01 -6.45
CA GLU A 151 23.73 -1.45 -7.70
C GLU A 151 22.37 -0.79 -7.41
N LEU A 152 22.35 0.54 -7.33
CA LEU A 152 21.14 1.32 -7.07
C LEU A 152 20.65 1.95 -8.37
N ARG A 153 19.34 1.89 -8.60
CA ARG A 153 18.69 2.54 -9.73
C ARG A 153 17.59 3.44 -9.22
N LEU A 154 17.60 4.69 -9.66
CA LEU A 154 16.50 5.62 -9.43
C LEU A 154 15.46 5.48 -10.55
N TYR A 155 14.20 5.32 -10.15
CA TYR A 155 13.06 5.32 -11.04
C TYR A 155 12.13 6.48 -10.66
N SER A 156 11.65 7.19 -11.65
CA SER A 156 10.56 8.14 -11.43
C SER A 156 9.25 7.37 -11.27
N TYR A 157 8.57 7.56 -10.14
CA TYR A 157 7.25 6.97 -9.91
C TYR A 157 6.25 7.36 -11.01
N ALA A 158 6.35 8.60 -11.53
CA ALA A 158 5.51 9.06 -12.63
C ALA A 158 5.80 8.31 -13.95
N ASP A 159 7.06 7.91 -14.19
CA ASP A 159 7.44 7.14 -15.37
C ASP A 159 6.97 5.68 -15.26
N GLU A 160 7.11 5.08 -14.08
CA GLU A 160 6.57 3.76 -13.77
C GLU A 160 5.05 3.73 -13.99
N MET A 161 4.33 4.71 -13.43
CA MET A 161 2.90 4.82 -13.64
C MET A 161 2.52 5.02 -15.11
N ARG A 162 3.28 5.82 -15.87
CA ARG A 162 3.09 5.95 -17.31
C ARG A 162 3.32 4.64 -18.06
N GLY A 163 4.28 3.85 -17.60
CA GLY A 163 4.57 2.50 -18.13
C GLY A 163 3.38 1.56 -18.05
N LEU A 164 2.67 1.56 -16.91
CA LEU A 164 1.47 0.73 -16.71
C LEU A 164 0.34 1.02 -17.71
N TYR A 165 0.28 2.24 -18.26
CA TYR A 165 -0.75 2.63 -19.22
C TYR A 165 -0.31 2.54 -20.69
N LYS A 166 0.93 2.14 -20.97
CA LYS A 166 1.47 2.10 -22.33
C LYS A 166 0.70 1.13 -23.22
N ASP A 167 0.35 -0.02 -22.70
CA ASP A 167 -0.38 -1.04 -23.46
C ASP A 167 -1.85 -0.67 -23.66
N THR A 168 -2.47 -0.05 -22.66
CA THR A 168 -3.83 0.50 -22.77
C THR A 168 -3.91 1.61 -23.84
N ARG A 169 -2.91 2.47 -23.93
CA ARG A 169 -2.81 3.49 -24.98
C ARG A 169 -2.64 2.87 -26.37
N LYS A 170 -1.76 1.89 -26.52
CA LYS A 170 -1.59 1.17 -27.79
C LYS A 170 -2.86 0.51 -28.25
N PHE A 171 -3.62 -0.12 -27.34
CA PHE A 171 -4.90 -0.75 -27.66
C PHE A 171 -5.93 0.28 -28.13
N ARG A 172 -6.06 1.40 -27.43
CA ARG A 172 -6.93 2.52 -27.87
C ARG A 172 -6.56 3.04 -29.24
N ASP A 173 -5.26 3.28 -29.49
CA ASP A 173 -4.77 3.81 -30.74
C ASP A 173 -4.97 2.82 -31.91
N SER A 174 -4.87 1.52 -31.64
CA SER A 174 -5.19 0.46 -32.61
C SER A 174 -6.68 0.43 -32.97
N ILE A 175 -7.57 0.64 -32.01
CA ILE A 175 -9.02 0.73 -32.29
C ILE A 175 -9.34 1.97 -33.14
N LEU A 176 -8.72 3.11 -32.83
CA LEU A 176 -8.92 4.35 -33.60
C LEU A 176 -8.46 4.20 -35.04
N ILE A 177 -7.35 3.54 -35.30
CA ILE A 177 -6.84 3.25 -36.64
C ILE A 177 -7.75 2.25 -37.34
N GLY A 178 -8.18 1.18 -36.67
CA GLY A 178 -9.12 0.20 -37.23
C GLY A 178 -10.48 0.82 -37.59
N GLY A 179 -11.00 1.74 -36.77
CA GLY A 179 -12.26 2.44 -37.05
C GLY A 179 -12.18 3.40 -38.23
N LEU A 180 -11.01 3.97 -38.52
CA LEU A 180 -10.81 4.83 -39.70
C LEU A 180 -10.65 4.05 -41.02
N VAL A 181 -10.29 2.80 -40.97
CA VAL A 181 -10.11 1.94 -42.17
C VAL A 181 -11.45 1.29 -42.58
N THR A 182 -12.45 1.27 -41.71
CA THR A 182 -13.78 0.66 -41.95
C THR A 182 -14.86 1.68 -42.36
N LEU A 183 -14.51 2.94 -42.54
CA LEU A 183 -15.36 4.02 -43.11
C LEU A 183 -14.95 4.34 -44.54
#